data_fcae80ab20c73bcaed24ab13dd8c7265
#
_entry.id   fcae80ab20c73bcaed24ab13dd8c7265
#
_cell.length_a   1.000
_cell.length_b   1.000
_cell.length_c   1.000
_cell.angle_alpha   90.00
_cell.angle_beta   90.00
_cell.angle_gamma   90.00
#
_symmetry.space_group_name_H-M   'P 1'
#
loop_
_entity.id
_entity.type
_entity.pdbx_description
1 polymer ?
#
loop_
_entity_poly.entity_id
_entity_poly.type
_entity_poly.pdbx_seq_one_letter_code
_entity_poly.pdbx_strand_id
1 'polypeptide(L)'
;MKKGILSGLKVLDLSRMLSGPYCTMMLADHGAEVIKIESPTGDTSRKTGPFKIEDYEKKWSGYFVSLNRNKKSIVIDLKSEDGKKKFLSLVEKADVVVENFRPGVMDKLGLGFNKLKEINSRLVYAAISGFGNPQFGKSPYTYWPSYDVVAQAMGGVIGITGPDKNTPTKVGPGIGDIFSGLMMSFGIISAIRIAEKTSKGQFIDLSMYDAVLSLCERIIYQYDFDKTIPKPEGNGHPLLVPFGIYKSKDGHIALGIVDNSFWKVLTNIIGNKELTENQKYKTIESRQHNAKSLNSIIESWTRTKTNKELGCLLGGYVPFGPLNTAVEIFKDSHVKKRSMIRKVEIPFNDKIKPWRVAGNPLNFSEFPQPDFKSAPSLGENNKDNIFEHKSEVFKKSKSSKLRKAFGSFATGVTLVTTRQENGTPRGFTANSFTSVSLDPPLLLVCISKNAQSY
;
A
#
# COMPACT_ATOMS: atom_id res chain seq x y z
N MET A 1 7.01 -14.85 -18.71
CA MET A 1 6.13 -14.00 -17.89
C MET A 1 6.75 -12.61 -17.78
N LYS A 2 5.95 -11.54 -17.91
CA LYS A 2 6.43 -10.17 -17.68
C LYS A 2 6.84 -10.04 -16.22
N LYS A 3 8.08 -9.60 -15.95
CA LYS A 3 8.56 -9.37 -14.59
C LYS A 3 7.89 -8.10 -14.05
N GLY A 4 7.30 -8.16 -12.86
CA GLY A 4 6.79 -6.98 -12.16
C GLY A 4 7.92 -6.12 -11.58
N ILE A 5 7.61 -4.89 -11.20
CA ILE A 5 8.60 -3.94 -10.66
C ILE A 5 9.28 -4.42 -9.36
N LEU A 6 8.61 -5.29 -8.59
CA LEU A 6 9.14 -5.89 -7.36
C LEU A 6 9.66 -7.32 -7.57
N SER A 7 9.91 -7.73 -8.83
CA SER A 7 10.46 -9.07 -9.10
C SER A 7 11.83 -9.24 -8.44
N GLY A 8 11.97 -10.32 -7.68
CA GLY A 8 13.16 -10.64 -6.89
C GLY A 8 13.05 -10.29 -5.41
N LEU A 9 12.07 -9.49 -5.00
CA LEU A 9 11.76 -9.25 -3.60
C LEU A 9 11.10 -10.48 -2.98
N LYS A 10 11.62 -10.97 -1.85
CA LYS A 10 11.20 -12.18 -1.15
C LYS A 10 10.59 -11.85 0.19
N VAL A 11 9.31 -12.17 0.34
CA VAL A 11 8.51 -11.80 1.50
C VAL A 11 7.96 -13.04 2.20
N LEU A 12 8.21 -13.16 3.49
CA LEU A 12 7.56 -14.13 4.38
C LEU A 12 6.37 -13.44 5.06
N ASP A 13 5.18 -13.91 4.75
CA ASP A 13 3.91 -13.34 5.24
C ASP A 13 3.31 -14.25 6.32
N LEU A 14 3.49 -13.87 7.59
CA LEU A 14 2.90 -14.57 8.75
C LEU A 14 1.54 -13.96 9.13
N SER A 15 1.12 -12.92 8.44
CA SER A 15 -0.06 -12.14 8.80
C SER A 15 -1.37 -12.89 8.53
N ARG A 16 -2.46 -12.44 9.18
CA ARG A 16 -3.79 -13.05 9.12
C ARG A 16 -4.86 -11.99 8.90
N MET A 17 -6.04 -12.42 8.52
CA MET A 17 -7.23 -11.60 8.33
C MET A 17 -7.07 -10.57 7.20
N LEU A 18 -6.85 -9.28 7.51
CA LEU A 18 -6.97 -8.20 6.52
C LEU A 18 -5.72 -7.31 6.41
N SER A 19 -5.26 -6.66 7.48
CA SER A 19 -4.22 -5.61 7.41
C SER A 19 -2.91 -6.09 6.77
N GLY A 20 -2.29 -7.10 7.37
CA GLY A 20 -1.06 -7.69 6.84
C GLY A 20 -1.24 -8.38 5.49
N PRO A 21 -2.27 -9.23 5.30
CA PRO A 21 -2.55 -9.82 4.00
C PRO A 21 -2.78 -8.81 2.89
N TYR A 22 -3.41 -7.66 3.16
CA TYR A 22 -3.56 -6.57 2.20
C TYR A 22 -2.19 -5.95 1.85
N CYS A 23 -1.35 -5.68 2.85
CA CYS A 23 0.02 -5.20 2.64
C CYS A 23 0.80 -6.12 1.70
N THR A 24 0.86 -7.42 2.02
CA THR A 24 1.65 -8.38 1.25
C THR A 24 1.04 -8.70 -0.12
N MET A 25 -0.29 -8.58 -0.27
CA MET A 25 -0.96 -8.63 -1.56
C MET A 25 -0.52 -7.49 -2.48
N MET A 26 -0.41 -6.25 -1.95
CA MET A 26 0.08 -5.12 -2.74
C MET A 26 1.49 -5.38 -3.29
N LEU A 27 2.36 -6.00 -2.50
CA LEU A 27 3.70 -6.39 -2.95
C LEU A 27 3.65 -7.53 -4.00
N ALA A 28 2.81 -8.54 -3.77
CA ALA A 28 2.64 -9.68 -4.67
C ALA A 28 2.07 -9.28 -6.04
N ASP A 29 1.10 -8.37 -6.07
CA ASP A 29 0.50 -7.83 -7.30
C ASP A 29 1.54 -7.14 -8.20
N HIS A 30 2.62 -6.65 -7.63
CA HIS A 30 3.73 -6.00 -8.33
C HIS A 30 4.94 -6.93 -8.56
N GLY A 31 4.78 -8.23 -8.29
CA GLY A 31 5.75 -9.26 -8.67
C GLY A 31 6.71 -9.71 -7.57
N ALA A 32 6.52 -9.26 -6.31
CA ALA A 32 7.25 -9.85 -5.19
C ALA A 32 6.87 -11.34 -5.01
N GLU A 33 7.83 -12.17 -4.66
CA GLU A 33 7.58 -13.55 -4.26
C GLU A 33 7.14 -13.58 -2.79
N VAL A 34 5.83 -13.70 -2.58
CA VAL A 34 5.23 -13.72 -1.25
C VAL A 34 4.87 -15.14 -0.84
N ILE A 35 5.47 -15.59 0.25
CA ILE A 35 5.21 -16.90 0.86
C ILE A 35 4.40 -16.68 2.13
N LYS A 36 3.13 -17.08 2.08
CA LYS A 36 2.26 -17.06 3.26
C LYS A 36 2.58 -18.26 4.15
N ILE A 37 3.05 -17.97 5.36
CA ILE A 37 3.34 -18.97 6.39
C ILE A 37 2.07 -19.16 7.22
N GLU A 38 1.52 -20.35 7.18
CA GLU A 38 0.27 -20.67 7.88
C GLU A 38 0.48 -21.75 8.95
N SER A 39 -0.27 -21.65 10.03
CA SER A 39 -0.37 -22.75 11.00
C SER A 39 -1.07 -23.97 10.36
N PRO A 40 -1.00 -25.17 10.97
CA PRO A 40 -1.73 -26.34 10.47
C PRO A 40 -3.25 -26.13 10.30
N THR A 41 -3.84 -25.18 11.03
CA THR A 41 -5.27 -24.82 10.91
C THR A 41 -5.55 -23.74 9.87
N GLY A 42 -4.51 -23.17 9.25
CA GLY A 42 -4.60 -22.09 8.28
C GLY A 42 -4.95 -20.72 8.88
N ASP A 43 -5.04 -19.73 7.99
CA ASP A 43 -5.58 -18.40 8.30
C ASP A 43 -7.10 -18.49 8.55
N THR A 44 -7.60 -17.84 9.60
CA THR A 44 -9.03 -17.81 9.92
C THR A 44 -9.89 -17.22 8.81
N SER A 45 -9.33 -16.34 7.97
CA SER A 45 -10.00 -15.77 6.80
C SER A 45 -10.40 -16.84 5.75
N ARG A 46 -9.77 -18.02 5.75
CA ARG A 46 -10.19 -19.16 4.91
C ARG A 46 -11.58 -19.64 5.25
N LYS A 47 -12.01 -19.47 6.50
CA LYS A 47 -13.33 -19.88 7.02
C LYS A 47 -14.35 -18.74 7.05
N THR A 48 -13.98 -17.54 6.64
CA THR A 48 -14.83 -16.34 6.60
C THR A 48 -15.47 -16.21 5.23
N GLY A 49 -16.80 -16.18 5.17
CA GLY A 49 -17.54 -15.99 3.90
C GLY A 49 -17.27 -14.63 3.22
N PRO A 50 -17.85 -14.38 2.04
CA PRO A 50 -18.81 -15.27 1.37
C PRO A 50 -18.16 -16.47 0.68
N PHE A 51 -18.94 -17.53 0.53
CA PHE A 51 -18.62 -18.69 -0.29
C PHE A 51 -19.55 -18.77 -1.49
N LYS A 52 -19.12 -19.39 -2.59
CA LYS A 52 -20.05 -19.68 -3.68
C LYS A 52 -21.09 -20.70 -3.25
N ILE A 53 -22.29 -20.58 -3.80
CA ILE A 53 -23.41 -21.50 -3.47
C ILE A 53 -23.02 -22.96 -3.75
N GLU A 54 -22.23 -23.20 -4.81
CA GLU A 54 -21.80 -24.54 -5.20
C GLU A 54 -20.60 -25.07 -4.37
N ASP A 55 -20.01 -24.24 -3.51
CA ASP A 55 -18.90 -24.61 -2.62
C ASP A 55 -19.42 -25.14 -1.27
N TYR A 56 -20.06 -26.31 -1.32
CA TYR A 56 -20.67 -26.95 -0.16
C TYR A 56 -19.65 -27.26 0.94
N GLU A 57 -18.40 -27.53 0.56
CA GLU A 57 -17.31 -27.79 1.52
C GLU A 57 -16.65 -26.51 2.04
N LYS A 58 -17.08 -25.36 1.58
CA LYS A 58 -16.53 -24.03 1.94
C LYS A 58 -15.00 -23.94 1.83
N LYS A 59 -14.45 -24.52 0.76
CA LYS A 59 -13.01 -24.56 0.50
C LYS A 59 -12.44 -23.19 0.10
N TRP A 60 -13.24 -22.37 -0.60
CA TRP A 60 -12.78 -21.13 -1.22
C TRP A 60 -13.55 -19.92 -0.69
N SER A 61 -13.03 -19.33 0.38
CA SER A 61 -13.52 -18.07 0.91
C SER A 61 -13.25 -16.93 -0.08
N GLY A 62 -14.28 -16.17 -0.46
CA GLY A 62 -14.12 -14.97 -1.27
C GLY A 62 -13.25 -13.91 -0.55
N TYR A 63 -13.35 -13.86 0.77
CA TYR A 63 -12.52 -12.99 1.61
C TYR A 63 -11.03 -13.36 1.50
N PHE A 64 -10.68 -14.64 1.69
CA PHE A 64 -9.31 -15.12 1.59
C PHE A 64 -8.74 -14.94 0.17
N VAL A 65 -9.51 -15.31 -0.86
CA VAL A 65 -9.08 -15.21 -2.26
C VAL A 65 -8.78 -13.78 -2.68
N SER A 66 -9.58 -12.82 -2.24
CA SER A 66 -9.39 -11.42 -2.59
C SER A 66 -8.08 -10.83 -2.07
N LEU A 67 -7.58 -11.33 -0.93
CA LEU A 67 -6.43 -10.78 -0.20
C LEU A 67 -5.13 -11.60 -0.37
N ASN A 68 -5.24 -12.85 -0.84
CA ASN A 68 -4.09 -13.74 -0.89
C ASN A 68 -3.75 -14.22 -2.31
N ARG A 69 -4.32 -13.56 -3.33
CA ARG A 69 -3.92 -13.76 -4.72
C ARG A 69 -2.43 -13.51 -4.93
N ASN A 70 -1.84 -14.15 -5.91
CA ASN A 70 -0.41 -14.06 -6.27
C ASN A 70 0.57 -14.56 -5.20
N LYS A 71 0.09 -15.10 -4.07
CA LYS A 71 0.94 -15.68 -3.01
C LYS A 71 1.11 -17.19 -3.18
N LYS A 72 2.14 -17.72 -2.54
CA LYS A 72 2.31 -19.15 -2.26
C LYS A 72 1.92 -19.43 -0.81
N SER A 73 1.52 -20.67 -0.47
CA SER A 73 1.20 -21.07 0.91
C SER A 73 2.05 -22.25 1.33
N ILE A 74 2.66 -22.12 2.51
CA ILE A 74 3.31 -23.24 3.19
C ILE A 74 2.81 -23.32 4.64
N VAL A 75 2.67 -24.55 5.13
CA VAL A 75 2.28 -24.84 6.51
C VAL A 75 3.54 -25.02 7.36
N ILE A 76 3.66 -24.21 8.40
CA ILE A 76 4.70 -24.29 9.41
C ILE A 76 4.09 -24.11 10.80
N ASP A 77 4.24 -25.10 11.67
CA ASP A 77 3.92 -24.93 13.08
C ASP A 77 5.09 -24.23 13.81
N LEU A 78 4.97 -22.92 13.98
CA LEU A 78 6.00 -22.10 14.67
C LEU A 78 6.13 -22.40 16.18
N LYS A 79 5.27 -23.26 16.74
CA LYS A 79 5.40 -23.71 18.12
C LYS A 79 6.32 -24.92 18.24
N SER A 80 6.50 -25.71 17.16
CA SER A 80 7.40 -26.85 17.13
C SER A 80 8.84 -26.41 16.80
N GLU A 81 9.83 -27.14 17.34
CA GLU A 81 11.23 -26.85 17.07
C GLU A 81 11.60 -27.05 15.58
N ASP A 82 11.03 -28.04 14.92
CA ASP A 82 11.27 -28.28 13.50
C ASP A 82 10.64 -27.19 12.65
N GLY A 83 9.44 -26.71 13.03
CA GLY A 83 8.82 -25.56 12.38
C GLY A 83 9.64 -24.29 12.52
N LYS A 84 10.18 -24.01 13.73
CA LYS A 84 11.08 -22.89 13.96
C LYS A 84 12.34 -22.98 13.10
N LYS A 85 13.01 -24.13 13.08
CA LYS A 85 14.21 -24.38 12.24
C LYS A 85 13.90 -24.12 10.76
N LYS A 86 12.78 -24.66 10.25
CA LYS A 86 12.34 -24.44 8.87
C LYS A 86 12.08 -22.96 8.59
N PHE A 87 11.41 -22.25 9.49
CA PHE A 87 11.16 -20.81 9.34
C PHE A 87 12.47 -20.01 9.33
N LEU A 88 13.38 -20.27 10.24
CA LEU A 88 14.68 -19.58 10.31
C LEU A 88 15.51 -19.79 9.03
N SER A 89 15.49 -20.99 8.43
CA SER A 89 16.17 -21.23 7.15
C SER A 89 15.56 -20.44 5.97
N LEU A 90 14.29 -20.10 6.05
CA LEU A 90 13.65 -19.20 5.07
C LEU A 90 14.03 -17.74 5.32
N VAL A 91 14.15 -17.33 6.59
CA VAL A 91 14.58 -15.98 6.97
C VAL A 91 15.97 -15.64 6.44
N GLU A 92 16.90 -16.58 6.40
CA GLU A 92 18.23 -16.39 5.80
C GLU A 92 18.18 -15.89 4.35
N LYS A 93 17.12 -16.28 3.62
CA LYS A 93 16.95 -15.99 2.19
C LYS A 93 15.94 -14.90 1.92
N ALA A 94 15.17 -14.50 2.91
CA ALA A 94 14.10 -13.52 2.78
C ALA A 94 14.63 -12.08 2.85
N ASP A 95 13.92 -11.15 2.20
CA ASP A 95 14.18 -9.73 2.31
C ASP A 95 13.27 -9.10 3.37
N VAL A 96 12.04 -9.64 3.53
CA VAL A 96 11.01 -9.09 4.40
C VAL A 96 10.30 -10.19 5.18
N VAL A 97 10.01 -9.92 6.44
CA VAL A 97 9.03 -10.65 7.27
C VAL A 97 7.90 -9.68 7.60
N VAL A 98 6.66 -10.10 7.38
CA VAL A 98 5.45 -9.34 7.73
C VAL A 98 4.60 -10.14 8.70
N GLU A 99 4.19 -9.51 9.81
CA GLU A 99 3.29 -10.10 10.78
C GLU A 99 2.26 -9.09 11.30
N ASN A 100 1.13 -9.56 11.82
CA ASN A 100 0.13 -8.72 12.49
C ASN A 100 -0.42 -9.39 13.76
N PHE A 101 0.47 -10.02 14.53
CA PHE A 101 0.15 -10.57 15.82
C PHE A 101 0.11 -9.48 16.90
N ARG A 102 -0.34 -9.84 18.09
CA ARG A 102 -0.19 -8.95 19.24
C ARG A 102 1.30 -8.77 19.59
N PRO A 103 1.71 -7.58 20.04
CA PRO A 103 3.08 -7.34 20.48
C PRO A 103 3.58 -8.41 21.46
N GLY A 104 4.81 -8.89 21.24
CA GLY A 104 5.45 -9.92 22.06
C GLY A 104 5.12 -11.37 21.68
N VAL A 105 4.22 -11.63 20.74
CA VAL A 105 3.92 -13.02 20.30
C VAL A 105 5.14 -13.65 19.60
N MET A 106 5.76 -12.93 18.69
CA MET A 106 6.97 -13.43 17.99
C MET A 106 8.14 -13.59 18.96
N ASP A 107 8.29 -12.70 19.94
CA ASP A 107 9.34 -12.80 20.96
C ASP A 107 9.13 -14.05 21.84
N LYS A 108 7.88 -14.34 22.27
CA LYS A 108 7.54 -15.56 23.02
C LYS A 108 7.81 -16.84 22.24
N LEU A 109 7.74 -16.80 20.91
CA LEU A 109 8.11 -17.92 20.04
C LEU A 109 9.64 -18.04 19.85
N GLY A 110 10.43 -17.08 20.33
CA GLY A 110 11.88 -16.98 20.05
C GLY A 110 12.20 -16.52 18.61
N LEU A 111 11.23 -15.86 17.96
CA LEU A 111 11.28 -15.45 16.56
C LEU A 111 11.08 -13.92 16.41
N GLY A 112 11.34 -13.14 17.47
CA GLY A 112 11.27 -11.68 17.44
C GLY A 112 12.38 -11.06 16.58
N PHE A 113 12.24 -9.77 16.25
CA PHE A 113 13.14 -9.05 15.37
C PHE A 113 14.63 -9.23 15.70
N ASN A 114 14.99 -9.09 16.98
CA ASN A 114 16.40 -9.18 17.40
C ASN A 114 16.99 -10.56 17.02
N LYS A 115 16.24 -11.64 17.23
CA LYS A 115 16.65 -12.99 16.84
C LYS A 115 16.77 -13.16 15.34
N LEU A 116 15.80 -12.67 14.58
CA LEU A 116 15.83 -12.77 13.12
C LEU A 116 16.93 -11.93 12.49
N LYS A 117 17.26 -10.78 13.09
CA LYS A 117 18.37 -9.90 12.67
C LYS A 117 19.74 -10.54 12.85
N GLU A 118 19.93 -11.39 13.87
CA GLU A 118 21.17 -12.17 14.03
C GLU A 118 21.40 -13.12 12.84
N ILE A 119 20.31 -13.68 12.28
CA ILE A 119 20.36 -14.62 11.16
C ILE A 119 20.50 -13.87 9.83
N ASN A 120 19.76 -12.79 9.67
CA ASN A 120 19.78 -11.97 8.46
C ASN A 120 19.81 -10.48 8.83
N SER A 121 20.99 -9.90 8.88
CA SER A 121 21.20 -8.49 9.24
C SER A 121 20.55 -7.49 8.28
N ARG A 122 20.13 -7.95 7.11
CA ARG A 122 19.48 -7.14 6.06
C ARG A 122 17.96 -7.23 6.10
N LEU A 123 17.42 -8.07 6.96
CA LEU A 123 15.99 -8.33 7.04
C LEU A 123 15.21 -7.09 7.42
N VAL A 124 14.20 -6.77 6.63
CA VAL A 124 13.13 -5.83 7.00
C VAL A 124 12.05 -6.59 7.74
N TYR A 125 11.82 -6.23 9.00
CA TYR A 125 10.77 -6.82 9.83
C TYR A 125 9.63 -5.82 9.98
N ALA A 126 8.43 -6.17 9.53
CA ALA A 126 7.27 -5.30 9.47
C ALA A 126 6.14 -5.85 10.34
N ALA A 127 5.78 -5.11 11.40
CA ALA A 127 4.71 -5.50 12.34
C ALA A 127 3.55 -4.49 12.30
N ILE A 128 2.33 -4.99 12.08
CA ILE A 128 1.10 -4.20 12.16
C ILE A 128 0.35 -4.65 13.42
N SER A 129 0.09 -3.73 14.34
CA SER A 129 -0.67 -4.03 15.54
C SER A 129 -1.72 -2.95 15.83
N GLY A 130 -2.60 -3.19 16.81
CA GLY A 130 -3.63 -2.20 17.15
C GLY A 130 -3.08 -0.88 17.65
N PHE A 131 -2.02 -0.94 18.49
CA PHE A 131 -1.54 0.21 19.27
C PHE A 131 -0.02 0.33 19.31
N GLY A 132 0.68 -0.29 18.38
CA GLY A 132 2.12 -0.22 18.24
C GLY A 132 2.92 -1.14 19.18
N ASN A 133 4.19 -1.32 18.86
CA ASN A 133 5.12 -2.10 19.63
C ASN A 133 5.76 -1.22 20.73
N PRO A 134 5.87 -1.70 21.98
CA PRO A 134 6.39 -0.92 23.10
C PRO A 134 7.83 -0.44 22.91
N GLN A 135 8.59 -1.00 21.98
CA GLN A 135 9.93 -0.54 21.62
C GLN A 135 9.92 0.88 21.01
N PHE A 136 8.83 1.27 20.35
CA PHE A 136 8.67 2.58 19.72
C PHE A 136 7.83 3.57 20.53
N GLY A 137 7.39 3.15 21.70
CA GLY A 137 6.57 3.94 22.60
C GLY A 137 5.53 3.06 23.29
N LYS A 138 5.62 2.97 24.61
CA LYS A 138 4.69 2.13 25.38
C LYS A 138 3.34 2.82 25.54
N SER A 139 2.38 2.43 24.69
CA SER A 139 0.99 2.84 24.82
C SER A 139 0.32 2.13 26.02
N PRO A 140 -0.61 2.80 26.74
CA PRO A 140 -1.44 2.11 27.74
C PRO A 140 -2.30 0.99 27.15
N TYR A 141 -2.51 1.01 25.83
CA TYR A 141 -3.32 0.05 25.07
C TYR A 141 -2.51 -1.04 24.38
N THR A 142 -1.17 -1.05 24.47
CA THR A 142 -0.26 -1.93 23.71
C THR A 142 -0.75 -3.38 23.61
N TYR A 143 -1.29 -3.94 24.69
CA TYR A 143 -1.70 -5.35 24.73
C TYR A 143 -3.21 -5.55 24.51
N TRP A 144 -3.96 -4.50 24.24
CA TRP A 144 -5.39 -4.62 23.97
C TRP A 144 -5.61 -5.29 22.60
N PRO A 145 -6.62 -6.18 22.50
CA PRO A 145 -7.02 -6.72 21.23
C PRO A 145 -7.64 -5.60 20.37
N SER A 146 -7.25 -5.56 19.10
CA SER A 146 -7.79 -4.61 18.13
C SER A 146 -8.13 -5.30 16.82
N TYR A 147 -9.17 -4.80 16.19
CA TYR A 147 -9.55 -5.03 14.82
C TYR A 147 -9.93 -3.69 14.20
N ASP A 148 -10.22 -3.69 12.91
CA ASP A 148 -10.62 -2.52 12.12
C ASP A 148 -11.56 -1.55 12.85
N VAL A 149 -12.67 -2.07 13.41
CA VAL A 149 -13.68 -1.23 14.06
C VAL A 149 -13.15 -0.51 15.31
N VAL A 150 -12.20 -1.11 16.03
CA VAL A 150 -11.57 -0.49 17.21
C VAL A 150 -10.64 0.64 16.74
N ALA A 151 -9.84 0.39 15.71
CA ALA A 151 -8.98 1.41 15.11
C ALA A 151 -9.80 2.58 14.55
N GLN A 152 -10.92 2.30 13.86
CA GLN A 152 -11.83 3.33 13.37
C GLN A 152 -12.43 4.17 14.52
N ALA A 153 -12.82 3.53 15.61
CA ALA A 153 -13.42 4.23 16.76
C ALA A 153 -12.39 5.12 17.46
N MET A 154 -11.25 4.56 17.85
CA MET A 154 -10.23 5.27 18.63
C MET A 154 -9.44 6.27 17.77
N GLY A 155 -9.20 5.99 16.50
CA GLY A 155 -8.55 6.90 15.56
C GLY A 155 -9.42 8.07 15.08
N GLY A 156 -10.70 8.10 15.50
CA GLY A 156 -11.57 9.27 15.34
C GLY A 156 -12.48 9.27 14.13
N VAL A 157 -12.28 8.39 13.13
CA VAL A 157 -13.07 8.42 11.89
C VAL A 157 -14.56 8.20 12.11
N ILE A 158 -14.94 7.34 13.08
CA ILE A 158 -16.35 7.12 13.43
C ILE A 158 -16.98 8.38 14.04
N GLY A 159 -16.20 9.14 14.83
CA GLY A 159 -16.67 10.37 15.47
C GLY A 159 -16.98 11.50 14.49
N ILE A 160 -16.48 11.44 13.28
CA ILE A 160 -16.70 12.44 12.22
C ILE A 160 -17.50 11.90 11.02
N THR A 161 -17.98 10.65 11.11
CA THR A 161 -18.75 9.98 10.06
C THR A 161 -20.15 9.66 10.57
N GLY A 162 -21.17 9.99 9.77
CA GLY A 162 -22.57 9.72 10.10
C GLY A 162 -23.49 10.90 9.80
N PRO A 163 -24.80 10.70 9.94
CA PRO A 163 -25.78 11.76 9.66
C PRO A 163 -25.74 12.89 10.69
N ASP A 164 -25.41 12.60 11.94
CA ASP A 164 -25.34 13.55 13.05
C ASP A 164 -24.49 13.00 14.22
N LYS A 165 -24.27 13.84 15.24
CA LYS A 165 -23.47 13.48 16.43
C LYS A 165 -24.03 12.34 17.28
N ASN A 166 -25.31 12.02 17.15
CA ASN A 166 -25.98 10.98 17.95
C ASN A 166 -26.00 9.63 17.20
N THR A 167 -25.58 9.62 15.93
CA THR A 167 -25.58 8.44 15.06
C THR A 167 -24.18 8.21 14.47
N PRO A 168 -23.15 7.95 15.30
CA PRO A 168 -21.81 7.67 14.83
C PRO A 168 -21.84 6.42 13.93
N THR A 169 -21.18 6.51 12.77
CA THR A 169 -21.29 5.48 11.74
C THR A 169 -19.92 4.97 11.33
N LYS A 170 -19.75 3.64 11.34
CA LYS A 170 -18.56 2.98 10.85
C LYS A 170 -18.44 3.14 9.32
N VAL A 171 -17.25 3.45 8.83
CA VAL A 171 -16.99 3.44 7.38
C VAL A 171 -17.14 2.01 6.83
N GLY A 172 -17.79 1.86 5.68
CA GLY A 172 -18.11 0.55 5.09
C GLY A 172 -16.92 -0.38 4.90
N PRO A 173 -15.87 0.02 4.14
CA PRO A 173 -14.62 -0.72 4.05
C PRO A 173 -13.91 -0.85 5.42
N GLY A 174 -13.12 -1.91 5.60
CA GLY A 174 -12.22 -2.07 6.73
C GLY A 174 -11.03 -1.12 6.64
N ILE A 175 -11.29 0.19 6.77
CA ILE A 175 -10.32 1.23 6.46
C ILE A 175 -9.14 1.26 7.45
N GLY A 176 -9.38 0.88 8.71
CA GLY A 176 -8.33 0.74 9.72
C GLY A 176 -7.30 -0.33 9.35
N ASP A 177 -7.77 -1.45 8.84
CA ASP A 177 -6.91 -2.53 8.34
C ASP A 177 -6.27 -2.18 6.99
N ILE A 178 -7.08 -1.75 6.01
CA ILE A 178 -6.65 -1.54 4.62
C ILE A 178 -5.65 -0.40 4.53
N PHE A 179 -5.93 0.73 5.19
CA PHE A 179 -5.03 1.87 5.19
C PHE A 179 -3.71 1.55 5.91
N SER A 180 -3.78 0.86 7.05
CA SER A 180 -2.58 0.36 7.74
C SER A 180 -1.76 -0.58 6.87
N GLY A 181 -2.41 -1.50 6.16
CA GLY A 181 -1.74 -2.40 5.21
C GLY A 181 -1.06 -1.64 4.06
N LEU A 182 -1.72 -0.61 3.51
CA LEU A 182 -1.14 0.23 2.46
C LEU A 182 0.06 1.04 2.97
N MET A 183 -0.06 1.68 4.14
CA MET A 183 1.03 2.42 4.78
C MET A 183 2.23 1.52 5.07
N MET A 184 1.98 0.29 5.56
CA MET A 184 3.06 -0.67 5.79
C MET A 184 3.74 -1.10 4.49
N SER A 185 3.02 -1.27 3.39
CA SER A 185 3.65 -1.59 2.10
C SER A 185 4.60 -0.48 1.63
N PHE A 186 4.23 0.79 1.83
CA PHE A 186 5.10 1.93 1.59
C PHE A 186 6.33 1.92 2.52
N GLY A 187 6.13 1.63 3.82
CA GLY A 187 7.21 1.50 4.80
C GLY A 187 8.21 0.41 4.41
N ILE A 188 7.72 -0.76 3.97
CA ILE A 188 8.56 -1.87 3.51
C ILE A 188 9.43 -1.44 2.32
N ILE A 189 8.85 -0.83 1.28
CA ILE A 189 9.62 -0.40 0.10
C ILE A 189 10.66 0.66 0.47
N SER A 190 10.32 1.58 1.38
CA SER A 190 11.26 2.58 1.90
C SER A 190 12.44 1.93 2.64
N ALA A 191 12.15 0.92 3.48
CA ALA A 191 13.16 0.18 4.23
C ALA A 191 14.06 -0.69 3.31
N ILE A 192 13.49 -1.34 2.31
CA ILE A 192 14.22 -2.11 1.30
C ILE A 192 15.22 -1.21 0.57
N ARG A 193 14.79 -0.01 0.16
CA ARG A 193 15.68 0.96 -0.50
C ARG A 193 16.93 1.30 0.34
N ILE A 194 16.78 1.39 1.66
CA ILE A 194 17.90 1.63 2.57
C ILE A 194 18.72 0.36 2.78
N ALA A 195 18.06 -0.80 2.95
CA ALA A 195 18.76 -2.08 3.11
C ALA A 195 19.61 -2.44 1.89
N GLU A 196 19.16 -2.10 0.68
CA GLU A 196 19.95 -2.25 -0.56
C GLU A 196 21.26 -1.44 -0.53
N LYS A 197 21.22 -0.22 -0.02
CA LYS A 197 22.36 0.70 0.03
C LYS A 197 23.32 0.38 1.17
N THR A 198 22.78 0.07 2.35
CA THR A 198 23.56 -0.02 3.59
C THR A 198 23.85 -1.44 4.04
N SER A 199 23.19 -2.43 3.43
CA SER A 199 23.17 -3.83 3.89
C SER A 199 22.66 -4.00 5.33
N LYS A 200 21.82 -3.08 5.80
CA LYS A 200 21.21 -3.10 7.13
C LYS A 200 19.69 -3.07 6.99
N GLY A 201 19.03 -4.12 7.49
CA GLY A 201 17.59 -4.16 7.66
C GLY A 201 17.15 -3.38 8.89
N GLN A 202 15.83 -3.31 9.09
CA GLN A 202 15.26 -2.60 10.23
C GLN A 202 13.89 -3.16 10.62
N PHE A 203 13.46 -2.82 11.83
CA PHE A 203 12.11 -3.05 12.30
C PHE A 203 11.22 -1.86 11.92
N ILE A 204 10.07 -2.15 11.34
CA ILE A 204 9.01 -1.18 11.04
C ILE A 204 7.81 -1.54 11.90
N ASP A 205 7.43 -0.66 12.79
CA ASP A 205 6.21 -0.77 13.59
C ASP A 205 5.12 0.14 13.02
N LEU A 206 3.89 -0.35 12.98
CA LEU A 206 2.73 0.41 12.58
C LEU A 206 1.54 0.10 13.50
N SER A 207 1.04 1.13 14.15
CA SER A 207 -0.19 1.11 14.92
C SER A 207 -1.38 1.42 14.01
N MET A 208 -2.41 0.57 14.04
CA MET A 208 -3.67 0.81 13.30
C MET A 208 -4.39 2.05 13.81
N TYR A 209 -4.31 2.33 15.12
CA TYR A 209 -4.84 3.54 15.73
C TYR A 209 -4.18 4.78 15.13
N ASP A 210 -2.84 4.81 15.09
CA ASP A 210 -2.08 5.96 14.59
C ASP A 210 -2.32 6.17 13.09
N ALA A 211 -2.43 5.08 12.33
CA ALA A 211 -2.76 5.13 10.92
C ALA A 211 -4.13 5.79 10.68
N VAL A 212 -5.16 5.38 11.41
CA VAL A 212 -6.50 6.00 11.29
C VAL A 212 -6.49 7.44 11.75
N LEU A 213 -5.78 7.77 12.85
CA LEU A 213 -5.65 9.14 13.32
C LEU A 213 -4.96 10.03 12.27
N SER A 214 -3.91 9.53 11.60
CA SER A 214 -3.25 10.25 10.52
C SER A 214 -4.15 10.50 9.30
N LEU A 215 -5.13 9.61 9.06
CA LEU A 215 -6.16 9.79 8.03
C LEU A 215 -7.20 10.85 8.42
N CYS A 216 -7.35 11.10 9.72
CA CYS A 216 -8.32 12.05 10.29
C CYS A 216 -7.68 13.38 10.69
N GLU A 217 -6.77 13.92 9.86
CA GLU A 217 -5.96 15.12 10.15
C GLU A 217 -6.81 16.35 10.56
N ARG A 218 -8.03 16.46 10.02
CA ARG A 218 -8.92 17.58 10.36
C ARG A 218 -9.34 17.61 11.83
N ILE A 219 -9.37 16.48 12.51
CA ILE A 219 -9.67 16.43 13.95
C ILE A 219 -8.62 17.22 14.72
N ILE A 220 -7.37 17.09 14.31
CA ILE A 220 -6.24 17.75 14.96
C ILE A 220 -6.27 19.26 14.68
N TYR A 221 -6.28 19.68 13.40
CA TYR A 221 -6.15 21.10 13.10
C TYR A 221 -7.40 21.91 13.51
N GLN A 222 -8.63 21.38 13.38
CA GLN A 222 -9.80 22.10 13.81
C GLN A 222 -9.82 22.34 15.32
N TYR A 223 -9.46 21.31 16.10
CA TYR A 223 -9.42 21.47 17.55
C TYR A 223 -8.24 22.32 18.03
N ASP A 224 -7.07 22.22 17.38
CA ASP A 224 -5.89 23.01 17.78
C ASP A 224 -6.04 24.49 17.44
N PHE A 225 -6.50 24.84 16.24
CA PHE A 225 -6.55 26.22 15.75
C PHE A 225 -7.67 27.03 16.40
N ASP A 226 -8.91 26.54 16.45
CA ASP A 226 -10.07 27.30 16.91
C ASP A 226 -10.91 26.61 17.98
N LYS A 227 -10.42 25.48 18.50
CA LYS A 227 -11.11 24.62 19.50
C LYS A 227 -12.45 24.07 19.01
N THR A 228 -12.68 24.07 17.71
CA THR A 228 -13.85 23.41 17.12
C THR A 228 -13.73 21.89 17.31
N ILE A 229 -14.77 21.31 17.91
CA ILE A 229 -14.89 19.83 17.99
C ILE A 229 -15.54 19.34 16.70
N PRO A 230 -14.80 18.61 15.83
CA PRO A 230 -15.36 18.06 14.61
C PRO A 230 -16.49 17.09 14.90
N LYS A 231 -17.51 17.11 14.08
CA LYS A 231 -18.70 16.25 14.20
C LYS A 231 -19.06 15.66 12.85
N PRO A 232 -19.92 14.65 12.81
CA PRO A 232 -20.50 14.16 11.55
C PRO A 232 -21.27 15.24 10.83
N GLU A 233 -21.02 15.41 9.54
CA GLU A 233 -21.66 16.41 8.67
C GLU A 233 -22.71 15.78 7.73
N GLY A 234 -23.09 14.53 7.98
CA GLY A 234 -23.96 13.77 7.08
C GLY A 234 -23.29 13.57 5.71
N ASN A 235 -24.04 13.91 4.66
CA ASN A 235 -23.58 13.82 3.27
C ASN A 235 -23.01 15.14 2.74
N GLY A 236 -22.78 16.13 3.60
CA GLY A 236 -22.25 17.45 3.24
C GLY A 236 -20.76 17.59 3.53
N HIS A 237 -20.27 18.81 3.29
CA HIS A 237 -18.92 19.23 3.65
C HIS A 237 -18.98 20.39 4.64
N PRO A 238 -18.12 20.46 5.67
CA PRO A 238 -18.20 21.49 6.70
C PRO A 238 -17.96 22.91 6.18
N LEU A 239 -17.22 23.06 5.08
CA LEU A 239 -16.79 24.37 4.56
C LEU A 239 -17.29 24.69 3.15
N LEU A 240 -17.74 23.71 2.36
CA LEU A 240 -18.06 23.89 0.95
C LEU A 240 -19.50 23.51 0.65
N VAL A 241 -20.20 24.34 -0.12
CA VAL A 241 -21.59 24.10 -0.55
C VAL A 241 -21.78 24.69 -1.96
N PRO A 242 -22.37 23.94 -2.90
CA PRO A 242 -22.78 22.53 -2.81
C PRO A 242 -21.58 21.57 -2.90
N PHE A 243 -21.44 20.75 -1.88
CA PHE A 243 -20.46 19.66 -1.84
C PHE A 243 -21.06 18.51 -1.02
N GLY A 244 -21.55 17.48 -1.70
CA GLY A 244 -22.23 16.40 -0.99
C GLY A 244 -23.00 15.48 -1.92
N ILE A 245 -23.92 14.70 -1.31
CA ILE A 245 -24.76 13.72 -2.00
C ILE A 245 -26.18 14.28 -2.10
N TYR A 246 -26.75 14.22 -3.31
CA TYR A 246 -28.09 14.70 -3.63
C TYR A 246 -28.92 13.60 -4.23
N LYS A 247 -30.22 13.58 -3.92
CA LYS A 247 -31.15 12.62 -4.48
C LYS A 247 -31.46 12.94 -5.94
N SER A 248 -31.41 11.96 -6.82
CA SER A 248 -31.90 12.03 -8.19
C SER A 248 -33.25 11.31 -8.34
N LYS A 249 -33.80 11.24 -9.56
CA LYS A 249 -35.06 10.54 -9.83
C LYS A 249 -34.96 9.03 -9.59
N ASP A 250 -33.82 8.42 -9.89
CA ASP A 250 -33.59 6.97 -9.85
C ASP A 250 -32.44 6.54 -8.90
N GLY A 251 -31.89 7.47 -8.09
CA GLY A 251 -30.82 7.14 -7.15
C GLY A 251 -30.25 8.37 -6.45
N HIS A 252 -28.92 8.46 -6.45
CA HIS A 252 -28.19 9.59 -5.85
C HIS A 252 -27.00 9.96 -6.72
N ILE A 253 -26.59 11.21 -6.59
CA ILE A 253 -25.37 11.76 -7.20
C ILE A 253 -24.51 12.47 -6.16
N ALA A 254 -23.23 12.58 -6.44
CA ALA A 254 -22.31 13.45 -5.73
C ALA A 254 -22.01 14.70 -6.58
N LEU A 255 -21.96 15.85 -5.93
CA LEU A 255 -21.49 17.13 -6.48
C LEU A 255 -20.40 17.71 -5.59
N GLY A 256 -19.38 18.33 -6.21
CA GLY A 256 -18.25 18.92 -5.49
C GLY A 256 -17.90 20.31 -6.03
N ILE A 257 -18.69 21.33 -5.74
CA ILE A 257 -18.47 22.71 -6.20
C ILE A 257 -17.55 23.43 -5.21
N VAL A 258 -16.29 23.57 -5.59
CA VAL A 258 -15.23 24.11 -4.73
C VAL A 258 -14.94 25.60 -4.93
N ASP A 259 -15.39 26.18 -6.07
CA ASP A 259 -15.13 27.57 -6.42
C ASP A 259 -16.31 28.22 -7.17
N ASN A 260 -16.17 29.53 -7.43
CA ASN A 260 -17.19 30.31 -8.11
C ASN A 260 -17.27 30.04 -9.62
N SER A 261 -16.22 29.47 -10.25
CA SER A 261 -16.27 29.13 -11.67
C SER A 261 -17.18 27.94 -11.89
N PHE A 262 -17.04 26.88 -11.14
CA PHE A 262 -17.96 25.74 -11.17
C PHE A 262 -19.39 26.13 -10.70
N TRP A 263 -19.50 27.06 -9.75
CA TRP A 263 -20.80 27.56 -9.35
C TRP A 263 -21.56 28.20 -10.51
N LYS A 264 -20.91 29.09 -11.29
CA LYS A 264 -21.51 29.70 -12.49
C LYS A 264 -21.93 28.68 -13.53
N VAL A 265 -21.06 27.66 -13.77
CA VAL A 265 -21.38 26.58 -14.71
C VAL A 265 -22.62 25.81 -14.24
N LEU A 266 -22.66 25.42 -12.97
CA LEU A 266 -23.78 24.67 -12.41
C LEU A 266 -25.10 25.46 -12.52
N THR A 267 -25.13 26.77 -12.13
CA THR A 267 -26.33 27.59 -12.20
C THR A 267 -26.84 27.83 -13.62
N ASN A 268 -25.92 27.90 -14.60
CA ASN A 268 -26.27 27.94 -16.02
C ASN A 268 -26.94 26.64 -16.48
N ILE A 269 -26.40 25.48 -16.06
CA ILE A 269 -26.96 24.16 -16.39
C ILE A 269 -28.34 23.97 -15.73
N ILE A 270 -28.49 24.40 -14.49
CA ILE A 270 -29.78 24.37 -13.79
C ILE A 270 -30.81 25.26 -14.51
N GLY A 271 -30.36 26.26 -15.27
CA GLY A 271 -31.23 27.26 -15.93
C GLY A 271 -31.68 28.39 -15.00
N ASN A 272 -30.99 28.57 -13.87
CA ASN A 272 -31.30 29.61 -12.89
C ASN A 272 -30.08 30.49 -12.63
N LYS A 273 -29.82 31.40 -13.56
CA LYS A 273 -28.70 32.36 -13.47
C LYS A 273 -28.80 33.33 -12.31
N GLU A 274 -30.00 33.59 -11.83
CA GLU A 274 -30.24 34.50 -10.68
C GLU A 274 -29.55 33.96 -9.41
N LEU A 275 -29.38 32.65 -9.27
CA LEU A 275 -28.64 32.07 -8.16
C LEU A 275 -27.19 32.57 -8.10
N THR A 276 -26.56 32.90 -9.23
CA THR A 276 -25.19 33.41 -9.29
C THR A 276 -25.07 34.80 -8.70
N GLU A 277 -26.05 35.65 -8.93
CA GLU A 277 -26.06 37.05 -8.51
C GLU A 277 -26.72 37.24 -7.12
N ASN A 278 -27.43 36.23 -6.65
CA ASN A 278 -28.10 36.29 -5.35
C ASN A 278 -27.06 36.38 -4.21
N GLN A 279 -27.20 37.43 -3.39
CA GLN A 279 -26.30 37.71 -2.27
C GLN A 279 -26.16 36.52 -1.29
N LYS A 280 -27.21 35.68 -1.17
CA LYS A 280 -27.21 34.48 -0.33
C LYS A 280 -26.30 33.37 -0.88
N TYR A 281 -25.92 33.39 -2.19
CA TYR A 281 -25.20 32.29 -2.85
C TYR A 281 -24.01 32.74 -3.68
N LYS A 282 -23.71 34.04 -3.70
CA LYS A 282 -22.68 34.64 -4.55
C LYS A 282 -21.26 34.23 -4.16
N THR A 283 -20.96 34.13 -2.86
CA THR A 283 -19.63 33.73 -2.36
C THR A 283 -19.68 32.34 -1.72
N ILE A 284 -18.52 31.74 -1.52
CA ILE A 284 -18.39 30.46 -0.83
C ILE A 284 -18.97 30.55 0.58
N GLU A 285 -18.62 31.60 1.31
CA GLU A 285 -19.07 31.85 2.69
C GLU A 285 -20.59 32.04 2.74
N SER A 286 -21.16 32.80 1.80
CA SER A 286 -22.61 33.02 1.76
C SER A 286 -23.37 31.73 1.41
N ARG A 287 -22.80 30.87 0.53
CA ARG A 287 -23.38 29.55 0.26
C ARG A 287 -23.32 28.63 1.49
N GLN A 288 -22.21 28.64 2.22
CA GLN A 288 -22.07 27.88 3.46
C GLN A 288 -23.10 28.32 4.51
N HIS A 289 -23.23 29.62 4.72
CA HIS A 289 -24.20 30.16 5.67
C HIS A 289 -25.65 29.80 5.29
N ASN A 290 -25.96 29.72 4.01
CA ASN A 290 -27.28 29.38 3.48
C ASN A 290 -27.38 27.93 2.95
N ALA A 291 -26.52 27.00 3.45
CA ALA A 291 -26.38 25.64 2.95
C ALA A 291 -27.71 24.87 2.85
N LYS A 292 -28.56 24.97 3.88
CA LYS A 292 -29.85 24.25 3.92
C LYS A 292 -30.77 24.65 2.78
N SER A 293 -30.95 25.97 2.55
CA SER A 293 -31.82 26.47 1.47
C SER A 293 -31.22 26.14 0.09
N LEU A 294 -29.91 26.30 -0.07
CA LEU A 294 -29.24 26.00 -1.34
C LEU A 294 -29.31 24.52 -1.69
N ASN A 295 -29.02 23.64 -0.74
CA ASN A 295 -29.13 22.21 -0.94
C ASN A 295 -30.55 21.78 -1.33
N SER A 296 -31.61 22.39 -0.73
CA SER A 296 -32.98 22.13 -1.11
C SER A 296 -33.26 22.52 -2.56
N ILE A 297 -32.78 23.68 -3.02
CA ILE A 297 -32.94 24.13 -4.41
C ILE A 297 -32.28 23.14 -5.39
N ILE A 298 -31.03 22.75 -5.11
CA ILE A 298 -30.29 21.83 -5.95
C ILE A 298 -30.99 20.46 -5.96
N GLU A 299 -31.35 19.94 -4.80
CA GLU A 299 -32.01 18.65 -4.72
C GLU A 299 -33.39 18.65 -5.41
N SER A 300 -34.15 19.72 -5.34
CA SER A 300 -35.40 19.85 -6.09
C SER A 300 -35.19 19.72 -7.60
N TRP A 301 -34.07 20.25 -8.12
CA TRP A 301 -33.72 20.13 -9.53
C TRP A 301 -33.21 18.75 -9.87
N THR A 302 -32.30 18.18 -9.05
CA THR A 302 -31.72 16.85 -9.33
C THR A 302 -32.75 15.72 -9.27
N ARG A 303 -33.74 15.83 -8.38
CA ARG A 303 -34.85 14.84 -8.27
C ARG A 303 -35.73 14.74 -9.51
N THR A 304 -35.71 15.74 -10.40
CA THR A 304 -36.45 15.69 -11.66
C THR A 304 -35.78 14.88 -12.75
N LYS A 305 -34.51 14.45 -12.56
CA LYS A 305 -33.67 13.84 -13.58
C LYS A 305 -33.06 12.53 -13.10
N THR A 306 -32.88 11.60 -14.02
CA THR A 306 -32.18 10.34 -13.78
C THR A 306 -30.67 10.56 -13.67
N ASN A 307 -29.95 9.63 -13.04
CA ASN A 307 -28.48 9.64 -12.98
C ASN A 307 -27.84 9.75 -14.37
N LYS A 308 -28.44 9.11 -15.38
CA LYS A 308 -27.98 9.17 -16.76
C LYS A 308 -28.14 10.57 -17.37
N GLU A 309 -29.31 11.19 -17.21
CA GLU A 309 -29.57 12.56 -17.69
C GLU A 309 -28.66 13.56 -17.02
N LEU A 310 -28.47 13.44 -15.69
CA LEU A 310 -27.53 14.28 -14.93
C LEU A 310 -26.07 14.05 -15.40
N GLY A 311 -25.72 12.83 -15.74
CA GLY A 311 -24.42 12.51 -16.33
C GLY A 311 -24.15 13.21 -17.66
N CYS A 312 -25.15 13.31 -18.52
CA CYS A 312 -25.05 14.05 -19.79
C CYS A 312 -24.98 15.57 -19.58
N LEU A 313 -25.65 16.11 -18.55
CA LEU A 313 -25.70 17.55 -18.27
C LEU A 313 -24.48 18.06 -17.52
N LEU A 314 -23.99 17.29 -16.54
CA LEU A 314 -22.99 17.72 -15.57
C LEU A 314 -21.59 17.11 -15.83
N GLY A 315 -21.56 15.91 -16.42
CA GLY A 315 -20.32 15.18 -16.66
C GLY A 315 -19.35 15.93 -17.54
N GLY A 316 -18.12 16.16 -17.04
CA GLY A 316 -17.08 16.92 -17.73
C GLY A 316 -17.18 18.45 -17.57
N TYR A 317 -18.26 18.98 -17.00
CA TYR A 317 -18.46 20.42 -16.79
C TYR A 317 -18.25 20.83 -15.34
N VAL A 318 -18.71 20.01 -14.40
CA VAL A 318 -18.50 20.21 -12.96
C VAL A 318 -18.09 18.90 -12.30
N PRO A 319 -17.44 18.94 -11.13
CA PRO A 319 -17.18 17.73 -10.33
C PRO A 319 -18.50 17.02 -9.97
N PHE A 320 -18.76 15.93 -10.65
CA PHE A 320 -20.01 15.16 -10.61
C PHE A 320 -19.73 13.67 -10.70
N GLY A 321 -20.50 12.86 -10.00
CA GLY A 321 -20.51 11.41 -10.16
C GLY A 321 -21.82 10.79 -9.66
N PRO A 322 -22.38 9.78 -10.38
CA PRO A 322 -23.49 9.00 -9.87
C PRO A 322 -23.03 8.09 -8.74
N LEU A 323 -23.90 7.80 -7.78
CA LEU A 323 -23.65 6.80 -6.75
C LEU A 323 -23.86 5.41 -7.36
N ASN A 324 -22.77 4.71 -7.66
CA ASN A 324 -22.80 3.42 -8.32
C ASN A 324 -23.01 2.26 -7.33
N THR A 325 -23.92 1.37 -7.67
CA THR A 325 -24.06 0.05 -7.05
C THR A 325 -23.03 -0.94 -7.58
N ALA A 326 -22.92 -2.11 -6.95
CA ALA A 326 -22.03 -3.18 -7.45
C ALA A 326 -22.37 -3.60 -8.90
N VAL A 327 -23.67 -3.59 -9.27
CA VAL A 327 -24.12 -3.95 -10.62
C VAL A 327 -23.61 -2.94 -11.65
N GLU A 328 -23.65 -1.66 -11.34
CA GLU A 328 -23.17 -0.58 -12.20
C GLU A 328 -21.65 -0.61 -12.31
N ILE A 329 -20.93 -0.79 -11.19
CA ILE A 329 -19.47 -0.93 -11.18
C ILE A 329 -19.01 -2.08 -12.09
N PHE A 330 -19.70 -3.22 -12.08
CA PHE A 330 -19.37 -4.35 -12.95
C PHE A 330 -19.62 -4.09 -14.45
N LYS A 331 -20.48 -3.14 -14.79
CA LYS A 331 -20.79 -2.72 -16.15
C LYS A 331 -19.97 -1.51 -16.62
N ASP A 332 -19.36 -0.78 -15.69
CA ASP A 332 -18.70 0.49 -15.93
C ASP A 332 -17.54 0.37 -16.92
N SER A 333 -17.47 1.29 -17.87
CA SER A 333 -16.46 1.31 -18.92
C SER A 333 -15.06 1.70 -18.41
N HIS A 334 -14.99 2.61 -17.42
CA HIS A 334 -13.73 2.97 -16.78
C HIS A 334 -13.14 1.77 -16.04
N VAL A 335 -13.96 1.07 -15.25
CA VAL A 335 -13.56 -0.14 -14.51
C VAL A 335 -13.00 -1.20 -15.46
N LYS A 336 -13.64 -1.38 -16.64
CA LYS A 336 -13.16 -2.31 -17.69
C LYS A 336 -11.83 -1.82 -18.30
N LYS A 337 -11.75 -0.56 -18.70
CA LYS A 337 -10.55 0.03 -19.34
C LYS A 337 -9.34 0.04 -18.39
N ARG A 338 -9.57 0.28 -17.10
CA ARG A 338 -8.54 0.28 -16.06
C ARG A 338 -8.27 -1.11 -15.47
N SER A 339 -8.98 -2.15 -15.95
CA SER A 339 -8.85 -3.54 -15.46
C SER A 339 -9.00 -3.65 -13.93
N MET A 340 -9.92 -2.85 -13.34
CA MET A 340 -10.15 -2.83 -11.89
C MET A 340 -10.97 -4.03 -11.39
N ILE A 341 -11.49 -4.86 -12.28
CA ILE A 341 -12.03 -6.18 -11.96
C ILE A 341 -11.20 -7.21 -12.74
N ARG A 342 -10.41 -8.00 -12.03
CA ARG A 342 -9.50 -9.01 -12.57
C ARG A 342 -10.10 -10.40 -12.39
N LYS A 343 -9.79 -11.30 -13.32
CA LYS A 343 -10.14 -12.71 -13.20
C LYS A 343 -8.97 -13.47 -12.58
N VAL A 344 -9.26 -14.37 -11.66
CA VAL A 344 -8.34 -15.38 -11.13
C VAL A 344 -8.97 -16.76 -11.34
N GLU A 345 -8.15 -17.74 -11.66
CA GLU A 345 -8.60 -19.11 -11.93
C GLU A 345 -8.49 -19.93 -10.65
N ILE A 346 -9.61 -20.47 -10.19
CA ILE A 346 -9.66 -21.29 -8.98
C ILE A 346 -10.03 -22.72 -9.36
N PRO A 347 -9.24 -23.72 -8.91
CA PRO A 347 -9.61 -25.11 -9.07
C PRO A 347 -10.85 -25.41 -8.20
N PHE A 348 -11.93 -25.85 -8.86
CA PHE A 348 -13.20 -26.09 -8.20
C PHE A 348 -13.89 -27.31 -8.82
N ASN A 349 -14.07 -28.40 -8.04
CA ASN A 349 -14.69 -29.64 -8.48
C ASN A 349 -14.15 -30.14 -9.83
N ASP A 350 -12.84 -30.35 -9.92
CA ASP A 350 -12.08 -30.79 -11.11
C ASP A 350 -12.22 -29.88 -12.34
N LYS A 351 -12.78 -28.68 -12.17
CA LYS A 351 -12.89 -27.66 -13.19
C LYS A 351 -12.24 -26.37 -12.71
N ILE A 352 -11.63 -25.65 -13.65
CA ILE A 352 -11.14 -24.30 -13.39
C ILE A 352 -12.29 -23.32 -13.58
N LYS A 353 -12.65 -22.58 -12.51
CA LYS A 353 -13.68 -21.53 -12.59
C LYS A 353 -13.08 -20.15 -12.42
N PRO A 354 -13.43 -19.17 -13.27
CA PRO A 354 -12.98 -17.80 -13.10
C PRO A 354 -13.73 -17.13 -11.93
N TRP A 355 -12.95 -16.57 -11.00
CA TRP A 355 -13.46 -15.69 -9.96
C TRP A 355 -13.02 -14.26 -10.25
N ARG A 356 -13.74 -13.29 -9.70
CA ARG A 356 -13.41 -11.87 -9.88
C ARG A 356 -12.93 -11.29 -8.57
N VAL A 357 -11.82 -10.55 -8.67
CA VAL A 357 -11.20 -9.83 -7.55
C VAL A 357 -10.96 -8.38 -7.96
N ALA A 358 -10.83 -7.49 -7.00
CA ALA A 358 -10.47 -6.10 -7.27
C ALA A 358 -9.08 -6.05 -7.92
N GLY A 359 -8.90 -5.19 -8.91
CA GLY A 359 -7.59 -4.91 -9.51
C GLY A 359 -6.73 -4.06 -8.59
N ASN A 360 -5.45 -3.93 -8.95
CA ASN A 360 -4.54 -2.99 -8.30
C ASN A 360 -4.56 -1.68 -9.10
N PRO A 361 -4.77 -0.51 -8.46
CA PRO A 361 -4.90 0.77 -9.18
C PRO A 361 -3.57 1.34 -9.68
N LEU A 362 -2.41 0.87 -9.16
CA LEU A 362 -1.10 1.37 -9.56
C LEU A 362 -0.67 0.76 -10.91
N ASN A 363 -0.32 1.61 -11.86
CA ASN A 363 0.21 1.21 -13.16
C ASN A 363 1.57 1.90 -13.37
N PHE A 364 2.55 1.13 -13.84
CA PHE A 364 3.89 1.62 -14.16
C PHE A 364 4.11 1.57 -15.67
N SER A 365 4.74 2.59 -16.26
CA SER A 365 4.98 2.68 -17.71
C SER A 365 5.86 1.54 -18.22
N GLU A 366 6.92 1.22 -17.50
CA GLU A 366 7.94 0.25 -17.93
C GLU A 366 7.70 -1.17 -17.38
N PHE A 367 6.96 -1.29 -16.28
CA PHE A 367 6.71 -2.56 -15.59
C PHE A 367 5.21 -2.77 -15.42
N PRO A 368 4.51 -3.25 -16.47
CA PRO A 368 3.08 -3.53 -16.35
C PRO A 368 2.84 -4.60 -15.29
N GLN A 369 1.69 -4.52 -14.64
CA GLN A 369 1.30 -5.51 -13.64
C GLN A 369 1.31 -6.92 -14.23
N PRO A 370 1.89 -7.91 -13.52
CA PRO A 370 1.77 -9.32 -13.89
C PRO A 370 0.30 -9.79 -13.95
N ASP A 371 0.04 -10.89 -14.63
CA ASP A 371 -1.25 -11.54 -14.55
C ASP A 371 -1.50 -12.07 -13.14
N PHE A 372 -2.74 -11.89 -12.66
CA PHE A 372 -3.12 -12.34 -11.33
C PHE A 372 -3.27 -13.86 -11.29
N LYS A 373 -2.59 -14.48 -10.35
CA LYS A 373 -2.78 -15.89 -9.98
C LYS A 373 -3.79 -15.99 -8.86
N SER A 374 -4.45 -17.13 -8.75
CA SER A 374 -5.33 -17.42 -7.62
C SER A 374 -4.60 -17.35 -6.29
N ALA A 375 -5.36 -17.18 -5.22
CA ALA A 375 -4.88 -17.50 -3.89
C ALA A 375 -4.57 -19.01 -3.78
N PRO A 376 -3.56 -19.41 -3.01
CA PRO A 376 -3.19 -20.80 -2.87
C PRO A 376 -4.13 -21.57 -1.94
N SER A 377 -4.26 -22.87 -2.15
CA SER A 377 -4.79 -23.81 -1.15
C SER A 377 -3.86 -23.85 0.06
N LEU A 378 -4.35 -24.30 1.21
CA LEU A 378 -3.53 -24.43 2.42
C LEU A 378 -2.39 -25.42 2.19
N GLY A 379 -1.14 -24.94 2.33
CA GLY A 379 0.04 -25.76 2.17
C GLY A 379 0.32 -26.22 0.74
N GLU A 380 -0.29 -25.63 -0.26
CA GLU A 380 -0.12 -25.98 -1.68
C GLU A 380 1.36 -26.07 -2.09
N ASN A 381 2.18 -25.23 -1.50
CA ASN A 381 3.59 -25.09 -1.84
C ASN A 381 4.55 -25.75 -0.80
N ASN A 382 4.06 -26.68 0.02
CA ASN A 382 4.88 -27.34 1.06
C ASN A 382 6.09 -28.09 0.51
N LYS A 383 5.99 -28.59 -0.73
CA LYS A 383 7.04 -29.37 -1.41
C LYS A 383 7.90 -28.51 -2.34
N ASP A 384 7.56 -27.24 -2.53
CA ASP A 384 8.31 -26.35 -3.40
C ASP A 384 9.67 -26.00 -2.78
N ASN A 385 10.65 -25.83 -3.62
CA ASN A 385 11.90 -25.19 -3.22
C ASN A 385 11.67 -23.68 -3.10
N ILE A 386 11.44 -23.25 -1.88
CA ILE A 386 11.15 -21.85 -1.57
C ILE A 386 12.44 -21.03 -1.64
N PHE A 387 12.40 -19.93 -2.40
CA PHE A 387 13.54 -19.02 -2.55
C PHE A 387 14.83 -19.68 -3.10
N GLU A 388 14.72 -20.56 -4.09
CA GLU A 388 15.89 -21.22 -4.72
C GLU A 388 16.92 -20.23 -5.28
N HIS A 389 16.46 -19.11 -5.84
CA HIS A 389 17.33 -18.08 -6.39
C HIS A 389 17.63 -17.01 -5.34
N LYS A 390 18.90 -16.63 -5.18
CA LYS A 390 19.27 -15.43 -4.42
C LYS A 390 18.49 -14.24 -4.93
N SER A 391 17.95 -13.42 -4.03
CA SER A 391 17.25 -12.20 -4.38
C SER A 391 18.08 -11.34 -5.35
N GLU A 392 17.51 -11.01 -6.50
CA GLU A 392 18.14 -10.06 -7.42
C GLU A 392 18.05 -8.62 -6.90
N VAL A 393 17.14 -8.36 -5.95
CA VAL A 393 16.95 -7.03 -5.33
C VAL A 393 18.24 -6.52 -4.70
N PHE A 394 19.02 -7.44 -4.16
CA PHE A 394 20.31 -7.12 -3.55
C PHE A 394 21.51 -7.49 -4.44
N LYS A 395 21.36 -7.45 -5.77
CA LYS A 395 22.54 -7.58 -6.64
C LYS A 395 23.58 -6.56 -6.23
N LYS A 396 24.79 -7.08 -5.96
CA LYS A 396 25.97 -6.29 -5.66
C LYS A 396 26.07 -5.13 -6.64
N SER A 397 26.09 -3.91 -6.13
CA SER A 397 26.27 -2.69 -6.93
C SER A 397 27.50 -2.84 -7.86
N LYS A 398 27.61 -2.00 -8.89
CA LYS A 398 28.82 -1.91 -9.74
C LYS A 398 30.11 -1.92 -8.90
N SER A 399 30.05 -1.45 -7.64
CA SER A 399 31.16 -1.46 -6.68
C SER A 399 31.72 -2.84 -6.37
N SER A 400 30.92 -3.92 -6.42
CA SER A 400 31.42 -5.27 -6.16
C SER A 400 32.17 -5.88 -7.35
N LYS A 401 31.80 -5.48 -8.57
CA LYS A 401 32.56 -5.83 -9.78
C LYS A 401 33.91 -5.12 -9.79
N LEU A 402 33.92 -3.84 -9.42
CA LEU A 402 35.12 -3.03 -9.24
C LEU A 402 36.01 -3.59 -8.11
N ARG A 403 35.43 -3.95 -6.98
CA ARG A 403 36.18 -4.57 -5.85
C ARG A 403 36.80 -5.93 -6.24
N LYS A 404 36.11 -6.76 -7.03
CA LYS A 404 36.65 -7.99 -7.58
C LYS A 404 37.75 -7.70 -8.63
N ALA A 405 37.53 -6.73 -9.51
CA ALA A 405 38.54 -6.33 -10.48
C ALA A 405 39.79 -5.80 -9.79
N PHE A 406 39.67 -4.95 -8.78
CA PHE A 406 40.83 -4.45 -7.99
C PHE A 406 41.47 -5.53 -7.10
N GLY A 407 40.69 -6.46 -6.53
CA GLY A 407 41.20 -7.57 -5.71
C GLY A 407 41.86 -8.72 -6.49
N SER A 408 41.68 -8.78 -7.82
CA SER A 408 42.37 -9.73 -8.69
C SER A 408 43.68 -9.19 -9.28
N PHE A 409 44.04 -7.96 -8.96
CA PHE A 409 45.31 -7.36 -9.36
C PHE A 409 46.41 -7.73 -8.33
N ALA A 410 46.96 -8.88 -8.45
CA ALA A 410 48.22 -9.23 -7.81
C ALA A 410 49.35 -8.88 -8.78
N THR A 411 50.06 -7.79 -8.56
CA THR A 411 51.32 -7.41 -9.22
C THR A 411 51.25 -7.29 -10.76
N GLY A 412 50.50 -6.35 -11.28
CA GLY A 412 50.53 -5.97 -12.72
C GLY A 412 51.08 -4.55 -12.91
N VAL A 413 51.74 -4.32 -14.04
CA VAL A 413 52.12 -2.98 -14.48
C VAL A 413 50.88 -2.31 -15.10
N THR A 414 50.41 -1.19 -14.54
CA THR A 414 49.26 -0.45 -15.04
C THR A 414 49.76 0.79 -15.79
N LEU A 415 49.17 1.09 -16.93
CA LEU A 415 49.39 2.34 -17.67
C LEU A 415 48.35 3.36 -17.19
N VAL A 416 48.81 4.42 -16.55
CA VAL A 416 47.98 5.56 -16.15
C VAL A 416 48.16 6.64 -17.18
N THR A 417 47.04 7.11 -17.77
CA THR A 417 47.05 8.16 -18.79
C THR A 417 46.25 9.38 -18.34
N THR A 418 46.72 10.55 -18.69
CA THR A 418 46.07 11.83 -18.44
C THR A 418 46.33 12.78 -19.62
N ARG A 419 45.73 13.96 -19.60
CA ARG A 419 46.01 15.07 -20.52
C ARG A 419 46.47 16.26 -19.74
N GLN A 420 47.49 16.95 -20.27
CA GLN A 420 47.89 18.26 -19.72
C GLN A 420 46.83 19.32 -20.07
N GLU A 421 46.89 20.49 -19.45
CA GLU A 421 45.97 21.60 -19.70
C GLU A 421 45.98 22.05 -21.18
N ASN A 422 47.11 21.91 -21.89
CA ASN A 422 47.25 22.18 -23.30
C ASN A 422 46.74 21.03 -24.22
N GLY A 423 46.10 20.00 -23.68
CA GLY A 423 45.52 18.86 -24.37
C GLY A 423 46.54 17.74 -24.74
N THR A 424 47.83 17.90 -24.48
CA THR A 424 48.85 16.88 -24.77
C THR A 424 48.64 15.64 -23.93
N PRO A 425 48.56 14.44 -24.52
CA PRO A 425 48.43 13.20 -23.76
C PRO A 425 49.74 12.89 -23.01
N ARG A 426 49.61 12.46 -21.78
CA ARG A 426 50.69 11.97 -20.92
C ARG A 426 50.29 10.60 -20.36
N GLY A 427 51.28 9.76 -20.15
CA GLY A 427 51.07 8.44 -19.52
C GLY A 427 52.35 7.97 -18.84
N PHE A 428 52.15 7.17 -17.78
CA PHE A 428 53.24 6.47 -17.10
C PHE A 428 52.78 5.10 -16.65
N THR A 429 53.73 4.25 -16.38
CA THR A 429 53.46 2.92 -15.83
C THR A 429 53.56 2.94 -14.32
N ALA A 430 52.59 2.35 -13.63
CA ALA A 430 52.58 2.20 -12.20
C ALA A 430 52.45 0.70 -11.85
N ASN A 431 53.23 0.25 -10.91
CA ASN A 431 53.17 -1.10 -10.38
C ASN A 431 52.49 -1.19 -9.01
N SER A 432 52.08 -0.05 -8.45
CA SER A 432 51.32 0.00 -7.21
C SER A 432 50.25 1.10 -7.28
N PHE A 433 49.04 0.73 -6.98
CA PHE A 433 47.91 1.64 -6.74
C PHE A 433 46.96 1.03 -5.73
N THR A 434 46.17 1.87 -5.05
CA THR A 434 45.17 1.39 -4.10
C THR A 434 43.84 2.04 -4.33
N SER A 435 42.77 1.30 -4.12
CA SER A 435 41.42 1.86 -4.14
C SER A 435 41.17 2.65 -2.86
N VAL A 436 40.77 3.91 -3.02
CA VAL A 436 40.44 4.82 -1.91
C VAL A 436 38.94 4.86 -1.67
N SER A 437 38.13 4.85 -2.74
CA SER A 437 36.68 4.86 -2.68
C SER A 437 36.09 4.03 -3.83
N LEU A 438 34.91 3.48 -3.57
CA LEU A 438 34.13 2.76 -4.59
C LEU A 438 32.94 3.59 -5.08
N ASP A 439 32.56 4.65 -4.37
CA ASP A 439 31.49 5.56 -4.77
C ASP A 439 31.78 6.97 -4.22
N PRO A 440 32.17 7.95 -5.06
CA PRO A 440 32.65 7.73 -6.41
C PRO A 440 33.91 6.85 -6.45
N PRO A 441 34.18 6.14 -7.57
CA PRO A 441 35.35 5.28 -7.69
C PRO A 441 36.62 6.11 -7.76
N LEU A 442 37.48 6.01 -6.74
CA LEU A 442 38.72 6.74 -6.61
C LEU A 442 39.90 5.77 -6.43
N LEU A 443 40.98 6.05 -7.13
CA LEU A 443 42.24 5.33 -7.03
C LEU A 443 43.35 6.29 -6.59
N LEU A 444 44.16 5.83 -5.63
CA LEU A 444 45.37 6.50 -5.26
C LEU A 444 46.56 5.89 -6.02
N VAL A 445 47.28 6.73 -6.73
CA VAL A 445 48.54 6.38 -7.38
C VAL A 445 49.61 7.30 -6.84
N CYS A 446 50.64 6.71 -6.22
CA CYS A 446 51.78 7.49 -5.71
C CYS A 446 52.83 7.63 -6.80
N ILE A 447 53.16 8.89 -7.14
CA ILE A 447 54.19 9.22 -8.13
C ILE A 447 55.37 9.85 -7.37
N SER A 448 56.58 9.33 -7.68
CA SER A 448 57.79 9.94 -7.12
C SER A 448 57.97 11.36 -7.63
N LYS A 449 58.31 12.32 -6.76
CA LYS A 449 58.58 13.67 -7.15
C LYS A 449 59.75 13.83 -8.16
N ASN A 450 60.61 12.82 -8.24
CA ASN A 450 61.71 12.77 -9.19
C ASN A 450 61.36 12.08 -10.51
N ALA A 451 60.12 11.65 -10.69
CA ALA A 451 59.69 11.04 -11.93
C ALA A 451 59.42 12.10 -13.00
N GLN A 452 59.79 11.83 -14.25
CA GLN A 452 59.49 12.71 -15.38
C GLN A 452 57.99 12.95 -15.61
N SER A 453 57.12 12.15 -14.99
CA SER A 453 55.66 12.20 -15.06
C SER A 453 55.03 12.98 -13.90
N TYR A 454 55.81 13.53 -13.01
CA TYR A 454 55.33 14.31 -11.86
C TYR A 454 54.92 15.74 -12.21
#